data_933f293b1609c66db523577d21222095
#
_entry.id   933f293b1609c66db523577d21222095
#
_cell.length_a   1.000
_cell.length_b   1.000
_cell.length_c   1.000
_cell.angle_alpha   90.00
_cell.angle_beta   90.00
_cell.angle_gamma   90.00
#
_symmetry.space_group_name_H-M   'P 1'
#
loop_
_entity.id
_entity.type
_entity.pdbx_description
1 polymer ?
#
loop_
_entity_poly.entity_id
_entity_poly.type
_entity_poly.pdbx_seq_one_letter_code
_entity_poly.pdbx_strand_id
1 'polypeptide(L)'
;GLGDVYKRQEIGNAAGYNRQLAAQKQLQYMGTAQIIMPENYIAMFNAPQKKQARSIVGQAEPALQKALAQLKAGREFPPPRETLYDRLMSGPVNPVFYRFFVKADAFRATDACIGCGKCVELCPLNNIRLENGKPVWGKNCTHCMACICHCPKEAIEYGKKSKGKPRYHFEALEKQQDV
;
A
#
# COMPACT_ATOMS: atom_id res chain seq x y z
N GLY A 1 3.33 23.95 -4.89
CA GLY A 1 2.68 23.04 -4.44
C GLY A 1 3.04 21.58 -4.11
N LEU A 2 4.14 21.29 -3.37
CA LEU A 2 4.44 19.93 -2.88
C LEU A 2 3.50 19.48 -1.74
N GLY A 3 2.71 20.39 -1.18
CA GLY A 3 1.79 20.07 -0.09
C GLY A 3 0.46 19.40 -0.51
N ASP A 4 0.08 19.47 -1.78
CA ASP A 4 -1.23 18.98 -2.21
C ASP A 4 -1.26 17.48 -2.54
N VAL A 5 -0.12 16.88 -2.87
CA VAL A 5 -0.06 15.44 -3.19
C VAL A 5 -0.34 14.57 -1.96
N TYR A 6 0.01 15.03 -0.77
CA TYR A 6 -0.17 14.28 0.49
C TYR A 6 -1.49 14.56 1.21
N LYS A 7 -2.20 15.61 0.86
CA LYS A 7 -3.53 15.91 1.42
C LYS A 7 -4.63 14.94 0.96
N ARG A 8 -4.35 14.11 -0.06
CA ARG A 8 -5.32 13.20 -0.66
C ARG A 8 -5.22 11.74 -0.23
N GLN A 9 -4.37 11.40 0.74
CA GLN A 9 -4.38 10.06 1.34
C GLN A 9 -5.52 9.95 2.36
N GLU A 10 -6.75 10.04 1.87
CA GLU A 10 -7.95 9.81 2.65
C GLU A 10 -8.18 8.31 2.78
N ILE A 11 -8.63 7.88 3.96
CA ILE A 11 -8.92 6.45 4.22
C ILE A 11 -10.30 6.05 3.71
N GLY A 12 -11.05 6.97 3.13
CA GLY A 12 -12.42 6.74 2.70
C GLY A 12 -13.27 6.17 3.84
N ASN A 13 -14.07 5.14 3.55
CA ASN A 13 -14.88 4.44 4.55
C ASN A 13 -14.14 3.26 5.22
N ALA A 14 -12.83 3.30 5.37
CA ALA A 14 -12.07 2.21 6.00
C ALA A 14 -12.53 1.93 7.43
N ALA A 15 -12.90 2.97 8.20
CA ALA A 15 -13.43 2.80 9.55
C ALA A 15 -14.76 2.03 9.58
N GLY A 16 -15.64 2.28 8.62
CA GLY A 16 -16.88 1.53 8.44
C GLY A 16 -16.63 0.05 8.13
N TYR A 17 -15.72 -0.24 7.21
CA TYR A 17 -15.32 -1.62 6.88
C TYR A 17 -14.67 -2.33 8.07
N ASN A 18 -13.77 -1.67 8.80
CA ASN A 18 -13.13 -2.26 9.98
C ASN A 18 -14.13 -2.56 11.09
N ARG A 19 -15.11 -1.68 11.32
CA ARG A 19 -16.19 -1.91 12.29
C ARG A 19 -17.05 -3.11 11.90
N GLN A 20 -17.42 -3.21 10.62
CA GLN A 20 -18.19 -4.34 10.11
C GLN A 20 -17.41 -5.65 10.22
N LEU A 21 -16.12 -5.65 9.88
CA LEU A 21 -15.25 -6.83 10.00
C LEU A 21 -15.10 -7.25 11.47
N ALA A 22 -14.90 -6.31 12.39
CA ALA A 22 -14.82 -6.58 13.81
C ALA A 22 -16.11 -7.24 14.32
N ALA A 23 -17.28 -6.70 13.94
CA ALA A 23 -18.58 -7.30 14.28
C ALA A 23 -18.74 -8.73 13.73
N GLN A 24 -18.36 -8.97 12.46
CA GLN A 24 -18.40 -10.32 11.86
C GLN A 24 -17.48 -11.31 12.56
N LYS A 25 -16.37 -10.85 13.12
CA LYS A 25 -15.40 -11.66 13.86
C LYS A 25 -15.63 -11.69 15.36
N GLN A 26 -16.73 -11.10 15.84
CA GLN A 26 -17.05 -10.97 17.26
C GLN A 26 -15.92 -10.30 18.08
N LEU A 27 -15.24 -9.33 17.46
CA LEU A 27 -14.19 -8.53 18.07
C LEU A 27 -14.74 -7.17 18.51
N GLN A 28 -14.23 -6.63 19.62
CA GLN A 28 -14.52 -5.27 20.04
C GLN A 28 -13.81 -4.29 19.08
N TYR A 29 -14.57 -3.38 18.47
CA TYR A 29 -14.02 -2.33 17.63
C TYR A 29 -13.59 -1.13 18.47
N MET A 30 -12.30 -0.86 18.53
CA MET A 30 -11.70 0.23 19.30
C MET A 30 -11.46 1.50 18.48
N GLY A 31 -11.95 1.55 17.25
CA GLY A 31 -11.76 2.68 16.35
C GLY A 31 -10.71 2.44 15.25
N THR A 32 -10.47 3.47 14.45
CA THR A 32 -9.49 3.45 13.36
C THR A 32 -8.65 4.71 13.38
N ALA A 33 -7.34 4.58 13.44
CA ALA A 33 -6.39 5.67 13.29
C ALA A 33 -5.74 5.64 11.91
N GLN A 34 -5.47 6.82 11.36
CA GLN A 34 -4.76 6.98 10.10
C GLN A 34 -3.33 7.44 10.35
N ILE A 35 -2.37 6.76 9.76
CA ILE A 35 -0.97 7.17 9.70
C ILE A 35 -0.60 7.39 8.23
N ILE A 36 -0.18 8.60 7.88
CA ILE A 36 0.20 8.94 6.50
C ILE A 36 1.60 8.42 6.23
N MET A 37 1.73 7.57 5.23
CA MET A 37 3.00 6.97 4.78
C MET A 37 3.27 7.32 3.32
N PRO A 38 4.52 7.16 2.83
CA PRO A 38 4.84 7.40 1.43
C PRO A 38 4.00 6.55 0.47
N GLU A 39 3.59 7.15 -0.65
CA GLU A 39 2.85 6.46 -1.71
C GLU A 39 3.69 5.36 -2.36
N ASN A 40 3.10 4.19 -2.56
CA ASN A 40 3.72 3.07 -3.26
C ASN A 40 2.86 2.50 -4.42
N TYR A 41 1.66 3.03 -4.64
CA TYR A 41 0.76 2.55 -5.69
C TYR A 41 1.17 3.06 -7.07
N ILE A 42 2.35 2.64 -7.52
CA ILE A 42 3.01 3.12 -8.74
C ILE A 42 2.30 2.71 -10.04
N ALA A 43 1.32 1.82 -9.98
CA ALA A 43 0.44 1.53 -11.11
C ALA A 43 -0.41 2.75 -11.53
N MET A 44 -0.68 3.69 -10.61
CA MET A 44 -1.45 4.91 -10.87
C MET A 44 -0.68 6.19 -10.53
N PHE A 45 0.05 6.21 -9.41
CA PHE A 45 0.70 7.39 -8.87
C PHE A 45 2.23 7.30 -9.00
N ASN A 46 2.93 8.34 -8.58
CA ASN A 46 4.38 8.32 -8.47
C ASN A 46 4.77 8.13 -7.00
N ALA A 47 5.63 7.15 -6.73
CA ALA A 47 6.24 7.07 -5.42
C ALA A 47 7.18 8.27 -5.21
N PRO A 48 7.33 8.79 -3.98
CA PRO A 48 8.25 9.86 -3.69
C PRO A 48 9.71 9.38 -3.81
N GLN A 49 10.61 10.31 -4.09
CA GLN A 49 12.04 10.06 -4.00
C GLN A 49 12.46 9.76 -2.55
N LYS A 50 13.57 9.05 -2.33
CA LYS A 50 14.03 8.61 -1.01
C LYS A 50 14.07 9.71 0.05
N LYS A 51 14.61 10.90 -0.28
CA LYS A 51 14.67 12.05 0.63
C LYS A 51 13.28 12.47 1.09
N GLN A 52 12.34 12.54 0.18
CA GLN A 52 10.96 12.92 0.44
C GLN A 52 10.24 11.82 1.23
N ALA A 53 10.46 10.54 0.90
CA ALA A 53 9.91 9.42 1.65
C ALA A 53 10.37 9.43 3.12
N ARG A 54 11.66 9.68 3.39
CA ARG A 54 12.16 9.86 4.75
C ARG A 54 11.49 11.00 5.50
N SER A 55 11.28 12.14 4.85
CA SER A 55 10.57 13.27 5.45
C SER A 55 9.14 12.90 5.85
N ILE A 56 8.43 12.16 5.00
CA ILE A 56 7.05 11.72 5.29
C ILE A 56 7.03 10.75 6.47
N VAL A 57 7.94 9.77 6.49
CA VAL A 57 8.06 8.82 7.61
C VAL A 57 8.37 9.55 8.91
N GLY A 58 9.31 10.51 8.89
CA GLY A 58 9.61 11.33 10.07
C GLY A 58 8.42 12.15 10.57
N GLN A 59 7.57 12.64 9.67
CA GLN A 59 6.32 13.33 10.03
C GLN A 59 5.23 12.37 10.55
N ALA A 60 5.26 11.10 10.15
CA ALA A 60 4.34 10.08 10.63
C ALA A 60 4.63 9.62 12.07
N GLU A 61 5.87 9.74 12.53
CA GLU A 61 6.32 9.26 13.84
C GLU A 61 5.50 9.82 15.03
N PRO A 62 5.26 11.13 15.15
CA PRO A 62 4.44 11.67 16.24
C PRO A 62 3.00 11.12 16.25
N ALA A 63 2.41 10.92 15.06
CA ALA A 63 1.06 10.33 14.94
C ALA A 63 1.04 8.87 15.38
N LEU A 64 2.08 8.11 15.02
CA LEU A 64 2.27 6.73 15.46
C LEU A 64 2.41 6.63 16.98
N GLN A 65 3.26 7.47 17.59
CA GLN A 65 3.46 7.50 19.05
C GLN A 65 2.16 7.84 19.79
N LYS A 66 1.38 8.81 19.28
CA LYS A 66 0.07 9.14 19.82
C LYS A 66 -0.90 7.97 19.75
N ALA A 67 -0.93 7.26 18.61
CA ALA A 67 -1.77 6.08 18.43
C ALA A 67 -1.37 4.96 19.40
N LEU A 68 -0.08 4.69 19.56
CA LEU A 68 0.44 3.72 20.52
C LEU A 68 0.10 4.07 21.97
N ALA A 69 0.17 5.34 22.35
CA ALA A 69 -0.20 5.78 23.69
C ALA A 69 -1.70 5.56 23.96
N GLN A 70 -2.57 5.78 22.97
CA GLN A 70 -4.00 5.49 23.10
C GLN A 70 -4.27 3.99 23.25
N LEU A 71 -3.60 3.15 22.43
CA LEU A 71 -3.72 1.70 22.53
C LEU A 71 -3.25 1.17 23.90
N LYS A 72 -2.09 1.62 24.39
CA LYS A 72 -1.57 1.23 25.70
C LYS A 72 -2.50 1.63 26.85
N ALA A 73 -3.22 2.75 26.69
CA ALA A 73 -4.21 3.23 27.67
C ALA A 73 -5.59 2.55 27.53
N GLY A 74 -5.77 1.63 26.60
CA GLY A 74 -7.06 0.98 26.33
C GLY A 74 -8.16 1.94 25.87
N ARG A 75 -7.79 3.09 25.28
CA ARG A 75 -8.75 4.11 24.85
C ARG A 75 -9.13 3.92 23.39
N GLU A 76 -10.40 4.16 23.09
CA GLU A 76 -10.90 4.15 21.72
C GLU A 76 -10.32 5.30 20.90
N PHE A 77 -10.11 5.03 19.60
CA PHE A 77 -9.79 6.09 18.65
C PHE A 77 -11.04 6.90 18.30
N PRO A 78 -10.93 8.23 18.18
CA PRO A 78 -12.04 9.05 17.74
C PRO A 78 -12.46 8.63 16.31
N PRO A 79 -13.77 8.73 15.99
CA PRO A 79 -14.24 8.43 14.66
C PRO A 79 -13.56 9.36 13.63
N PRO A 80 -13.07 8.82 12.50
CA PRO A 80 -12.52 9.66 11.46
C PRO A 80 -13.60 10.53 10.85
N ARG A 81 -13.20 11.65 10.25
CA ARG A 81 -14.11 12.56 9.56
C ARG A 81 -14.50 11.94 8.22
N GLU A 82 -15.73 11.46 8.10
CA GLU A 82 -16.28 10.96 6.85
C GLU A 82 -16.97 12.08 6.07
N THR A 83 -16.66 12.19 4.79
CA THR A 83 -17.32 13.10 3.86
C THR A 83 -18.32 12.37 2.97
N LEU A 84 -19.23 13.10 2.33
CA LEU A 84 -20.12 12.51 1.32
C LEU A 84 -19.33 11.93 0.13
N TYR A 85 -18.22 12.57 -0.21
CA TYR A 85 -17.28 12.08 -1.23
C TYR A 85 -16.70 10.70 -0.85
N ASP A 86 -16.27 10.50 0.41
CA ASP A 86 -15.74 9.22 0.89
C ASP A 86 -16.77 8.10 0.77
N ARG A 87 -18.03 8.38 1.09
CA ARG A 87 -19.12 7.42 0.96
C ARG A 87 -19.38 7.04 -0.50
N LEU A 88 -19.35 8.01 -1.40
CA LEU A 88 -19.54 7.77 -2.83
C LEU A 88 -18.38 6.95 -3.42
N MET A 89 -17.14 7.34 -3.11
CA MET A 89 -15.94 6.68 -3.65
C MET A 89 -15.76 5.26 -3.07
N SER A 90 -16.01 5.08 -1.79
CA SER A 90 -15.88 3.77 -1.13
C SER A 90 -17.09 2.85 -1.38
N GLY A 91 -18.25 3.41 -1.68
CA GLY A 91 -19.48 2.66 -1.99
C GLY A 91 -19.51 2.17 -3.45
N PRO A 92 -20.23 2.88 -4.36
CA PRO A 92 -20.45 2.39 -5.72
C PRO A 92 -19.20 2.40 -6.60
N VAL A 93 -18.26 3.34 -6.39
CA VAL A 93 -17.08 3.50 -7.25
C VAL A 93 -16.04 2.40 -6.98
N ASN A 94 -15.80 2.05 -5.73
CA ASN A 94 -14.76 1.08 -5.37
C ASN A 94 -14.98 -0.32 -5.96
N PRO A 95 -16.14 -0.96 -5.90
CA PRO A 95 -16.38 -2.24 -6.56
C PRO A 95 -16.15 -2.22 -8.08
N VAL A 96 -16.54 -1.12 -8.75
CA VAL A 96 -16.30 -0.92 -10.18
C VAL A 96 -14.81 -0.81 -10.46
N PHE A 97 -14.09 -0.03 -9.65
CA PHE A 97 -12.64 0.09 -9.76
C PHE A 97 -11.94 -1.27 -9.59
N TYR A 98 -12.29 -2.03 -8.57
CA TYR A 98 -11.74 -3.37 -8.36
C TYR A 98 -12.01 -4.30 -9.54
N ARG A 99 -13.23 -4.32 -10.04
CA ARG A 99 -13.64 -5.20 -11.15
C ARG A 99 -12.88 -4.91 -12.45
N PHE A 100 -12.60 -3.66 -12.76
CA PHE A 100 -12.06 -3.28 -14.06
C PHE A 100 -10.57 -2.91 -14.04
N PHE A 101 -10.05 -2.41 -12.93
CA PHE A 101 -8.70 -1.85 -12.86
C PHE A 101 -7.72 -2.66 -11.99
N VAL A 102 -8.21 -3.38 -10.97
CA VAL A 102 -7.35 -4.17 -10.10
C VAL A 102 -7.13 -5.56 -10.70
N LYS A 103 -6.18 -5.66 -11.62
CA LYS A 103 -5.85 -6.90 -12.35
C LYS A 103 -4.35 -7.13 -12.41
N ALA A 104 -3.96 -8.41 -12.36
CA ALA A 104 -2.55 -8.79 -12.45
C ALA A 104 -2.00 -8.78 -13.89
N ASP A 105 -2.86 -8.72 -14.90
CA ASP A 105 -2.53 -9.00 -16.31
C ASP A 105 -1.42 -8.11 -16.89
N ALA A 106 -1.23 -6.92 -16.33
CA ALA A 106 -0.19 -5.99 -16.77
C ALA A 106 1.16 -6.17 -16.06
N PHE A 107 1.24 -7.01 -15.00
CA PHE A 107 2.51 -7.32 -14.39
C PHE A 107 3.35 -8.22 -15.28
N ARG A 108 4.61 -7.89 -15.43
CA ARG A 108 5.59 -8.69 -16.16
C ARG A 108 6.97 -8.53 -15.57
N ALA A 109 7.78 -9.57 -15.67
CA ALA A 109 9.20 -9.49 -15.40
C ALA A 109 9.96 -9.09 -16.67
N THR A 110 10.97 -8.24 -16.53
CA THR A 110 11.94 -7.89 -17.57
C THR A 110 13.11 -8.90 -17.57
N ASP A 111 14.03 -8.76 -18.52
CA ASP A 111 15.24 -9.60 -18.60
C ASP A 111 16.19 -9.40 -17.41
N ALA A 112 16.08 -8.27 -16.68
CA ALA A 112 16.81 -8.04 -15.44
C ALA A 112 16.38 -8.97 -14.28
N CYS A 113 15.32 -9.77 -14.45
CA CYS A 113 14.85 -10.70 -13.43
C CYS A 113 15.84 -11.85 -13.23
N ILE A 114 16.30 -12.02 -11.98
CA ILE A 114 17.24 -13.08 -11.58
C ILE A 114 16.56 -14.33 -11.00
N GLY A 115 15.22 -14.42 -11.01
CA GLY A 115 14.50 -15.59 -10.52
C GLY A 115 14.57 -15.82 -9.01
N CYS A 116 14.88 -14.79 -8.20
CA CYS A 116 15.14 -14.92 -6.75
C CYS A 116 13.91 -15.32 -5.92
N GLY A 117 12.69 -15.32 -6.46
CA GLY A 117 11.48 -15.72 -5.75
C GLY A 117 10.92 -14.71 -4.75
N LYS A 118 11.59 -13.58 -4.46
CA LYS A 118 11.13 -12.61 -3.45
C LYS A 118 9.71 -12.09 -3.69
N CYS A 119 9.31 -11.91 -4.94
CA CYS A 119 7.95 -11.50 -5.30
C CYS A 119 6.90 -12.58 -4.97
N VAL A 120 7.28 -13.86 -5.01
CA VAL A 120 6.41 -14.99 -4.59
C VAL A 120 6.23 -14.99 -3.09
N GLU A 121 7.33 -14.89 -2.34
CA GLU A 121 7.35 -14.84 -0.87
C GLU A 121 6.51 -13.69 -0.31
N LEU A 122 6.63 -12.50 -0.89
CA LEU A 122 5.96 -11.28 -0.41
C LEU A 122 4.51 -11.13 -0.87
N CYS A 123 3.99 -12.05 -1.69
CA CYS A 123 2.63 -11.94 -2.18
C CYS A 123 1.62 -12.35 -1.09
N PRO A 124 0.83 -11.40 -0.50
CA PRO A 124 -0.07 -11.71 0.60
C PRO A 124 -1.24 -12.64 0.20
N LEU A 125 -1.47 -12.79 -1.09
CA LEU A 125 -2.53 -13.65 -1.64
C LEU A 125 -2.00 -14.91 -2.31
N ASN A 126 -0.69 -15.21 -2.19
CA ASN A 126 -0.03 -16.34 -2.85
C ASN A 126 -0.34 -16.43 -4.35
N ASN A 127 -0.44 -15.27 -5.00
CA ASN A 127 -0.91 -15.14 -6.38
C ASN A 127 0.22 -15.18 -7.42
N ILE A 128 1.46 -15.43 -6.98
CA ILE A 128 2.64 -15.43 -7.84
C ILE A 128 3.35 -16.77 -7.69
N ARG A 129 3.77 -17.37 -8.80
CA ARG A 129 4.62 -18.56 -8.83
C ARG A 129 5.78 -18.35 -9.78
N LEU A 130 6.86 -19.12 -9.63
CA LEU A 130 7.93 -19.13 -10.61
C LEU A 130 7.66 -20.23 -11.66
N GLU A 131 7.76 -19.85 -12.93
CA GLU A 131 7.78 -20.76 -14.06
C GLU A 131 9.05 -20.49 -14.87
N ASN A 132 9.87 -21.49 -15.08
CA ASN A 132 11.16 -21.37 -15.77
C ASN A 132 12.04 -20.21 -15.22
N GLY A 133 12.04 -20.03 -13.89
CA GLY A 133 12.81 -18.97 -13.21
C GLY A 133 12.23 -17.57 -13.34
N LYS A 134 11.04 -17.38 -13.91
CA LYS A 134 10.36 -16.08 -14.03
C LYS A 134 9.04 -16.08 -13.26
N PRO A 135 8.66 -14.96 -12.65
CA PRO A 135 7.38 -14.85 -11.95
C PRO A 135 6.21 -14.79 -12.94
N VAL A 136 5.17 -15.55 -12.60
CA VAL A 136 3.89 -15.56 -13.30
C VAL A 136 2.79 -15.21 -12.28
N TRP A 137 1.92 -14.28 -12.64
CA TRP A 137 0.84 -13.80 -11.80
C TRP A 137 -0.48 -14.51 -12.12
N GLY A 138 -1.17 -14.96 -11.10
CA GLY A 138 -2.53 -15.45 -11.20
C GLY A 138 -3.57 -14.31 -11.22
N LYS A 139 -4.85 -14.67 -11.09
CA LYS A 139 -5.97 -13.71 -11.17
C LYS A 139 -6.35 -13.07 -9.84
N ASN A 140 -5.85 -13.57 -8.71
CA ASN A 140 -6.19 -13.08 -7.37
C ASN A 140 -5.19 -12.01 -6.92
N CYS A 141 -5.22 -10.82 -7.54
CA CYS A 141 -4.32 -9.72 -7.22
C CYS A 141 -5.09 -8.56 -6.56
N THR A 142 -4.56 -8.01 -5.48
CA THR A 142 -5.11 -6.83 -4.80
C THR A 142 -4.33 -5.54 -5.07
N HIS A 143 -3.42 -5.55 -6.02
CA HIS A 143 -2.58 -4.38 -6.37
C HIS A 143 -1.81 -3.76 -5.18
N CYS A 144 -1.38 -4.56 -4.22
CA CYS A 144 -0.60 -4.08 -3.07
C CYS A 144 0.80 -3.56 -3.43
N MET A 145 1.26 -3.74 -4.66
CA MET A 145 2.59 -3.35 -5.17
C MET A 145 3.79 -3.98 -4.45
N ALA A 146 3.61 -4.91 -3.52
CA ALA A 146 4.71 -5.52 -2.80
C ALA A 146 5.74 -6.17 -3.74
N CYS A 147 5.31 -6.97 -4.71
CA CYS A 147 6.18 -7.65 -5.66
C CYS A 147 7.05 -6.70 -6.48
N ILE A 148 6.51 -5.56 -6.93
CA ILE A 148 7.22 -4.61 -7.79
C ILE A 148 8.12 -3.68 -6.96
N CYS A 149 7.67 -3.23 -5.77
CA CYS A 149 8.44 -2.31 -4.94
C CYS A 149 9.62 -2.96 -4.21
N HIS A 150 9.53 -4.26 -3.89
CA HIS A 150 10.62 -4.99 -3.21
C HIS A 150 11.52 -5.78 -4.16
N CYS A 151 11.32 -5.68 -5.48
CA CYS A 151 12.18 -6.39 -6.42
C CYS A 151 13.61 -5.84 -6.36
N PRO A 152 14.64 -6.65 -5.97
CA PRO A 152 15.99 -6.16 -5.76
C PRO A 152 16.68 -5.70 -7.06
N LYS A 153 16.14 -6.11 -8.22
CA LYS A 153 16.62 -5.72 -9.53
C LYS A 153 15.65 -4.76 -10.25
N GLU A 154 14.61 -4.28 -9.55
CA GLU A 154 13.55 -3.47 -10.15
C GLU A 154 13.01 -4.06 -11.47
N ALA A 155 13.07 -5.39 -11.59
CA ALA A 155 12.80 -6.14 -12.81
C ALA A 155 11.30 -6.39 -13.05
N ILE A 156 10.41 -5.93 -12.19
CA ILE A 156 8.98 -6.10 -12.35
C ILE A 156 8.36 -4.77 -12.78
N GLU A 157 7.53 -4.84 -13.81
CA GLU A 157 6.80 -3.69 -14.34
C GLU A 157 5.30 -3.94 -14.41
N TYR A 158 4.50 -2.89 -14.25
CA TYR A 158 3.05 -2.88 -14.50
C TYR A 158 2.76 -2.18 -15.82
N GLY A 159 2.86 -2.91 -16.91
CA GLY A 159 2.76 -2.39 -18.26
C GLY A 159 3.79 -1.28 -18.53
N LYS A 160 3.32 -0.16 -19.08
CA LYS A 160 4.13 1.06 -19.28
C LYS A 160 4.03 2.03 -18.10
N LYS A 161 3.08 1.80 -17.17
CA LYS A 161 2.69 2.77 -16.14
C LYS A 161 3.71 2.91 -15.02
N SER A 162 4.49 1.89 -14.73
CA SER A 162 5.49 1.88 -13.66
C SER A 162 6.92 2.15 -14.15
N LYS A 163 7.14 2.15 -15.46
CA LYS A 163 8.47 2.30 -16.05
C LYS A 163 9.12 3.63 -15.65
N GLY A 164 10.33 3.55 -15.10
CA GLY A 164 11.10 4.72 -14.66
C GLY A 164 10.59 5.40 -13.39
N LYS A 165 9.57 4.86 -12.75
CA LYS A 165 9.09 5.39 -11.46
C LYS A 165 9.94 4.88 -10.30
N PRO A 166 10.16 5.69 -9.25
CA PRO A 166 10.81 5.23 -8.03
C PRO A 166 10.09 4.02 -7.42
N ARG A 167 10.87 3.14 -6.77
CA ARG A 167 10.33 2.02 -5.99
C ARG A 167 10.47 2.35 -4.51
N TYR A 168 9.36 2.31 -3.79
CA TYR A 168 9.34 2.58 -2.37
C TYR A 168 8.89 1.35 -1.59
N HIS A 169 9.64 0.99 -0.58
CA HIS A 169 9.25 0.15 0.54
C HIS A 169 10.02 0.61 1.78
N PHE A 170 9.44 0.37 2.96
CA PHE A 170 9.93 0.95 4.20
C PHE A 170 11.38 0.54 4.52
N GLU A 171 11.71 -0.75 4.43
CA GLU A 171 13.05 -1.26 4.75
C GLU A 171 14.16 -0.69 3.85
N ALA A 172 13.83 -0.18 2.65
CA ALA A 172 14.82 0.49 1.80
C ALA A 172 15.29 1.84 2.34
N LEU A 173 14.53 2.43 3.28
CA LEU A 173 14.91 3.68 3.94
C LEU A 173 15.86 3.44 5.11
N GLU A 174 15.73 2.30 5.80
CA GLU A 174 16.53 1.97 6.99
C GLU A 174 17.95 1.54 6.63
N LYS A 175 18.14 0.75 5.58
CA LYS A 175 19.42 0.14 5.17
C LYS A 175 20.51 1.14 4.78
N GLN A 176 20.28 2.45 4.82
CA GLN A 176 21.26 3.50 4.46
C GLN A 176 21.62 4.43 5.64
N GLN A 177 21.28 4.06 6.87
CA GLN A 177 21.74 4.80 8.06
C GLN A 177 23.12 4.32 8.56
N ASP A 178 23.67 3.23 7.99
CA ASP A 178 24.91 2.61 8.42
C ASP A 178 26.11 2.95 7.50
N VAL A 179 26.11 4.13 6.83
CA VAL A 179 27.28 4.59 6.05
C VAL A 179 27.64 6.01 6.42
#